data_77238191c22c7c334d14a0d8ff0254da
#
_entry.id   77238191c22c7c334d14a0d8ff0254da
#
_cell.length_a   1.000
_cell.length_b   1.000
_cell.length_c   1.000
_cell.angle_alpha   90.00
_cell.angle_beta   90.00
_cell.angle_gamma   90.00
#
_symmetry.space_group_name_H-M   'P 1'
#
loop_
_entity.id
_entity.type
_entity.pdbx_description
1 polymer ?
#
loop_
_entity_poly.entity_id
_entity_poly.type
_entity_poly.pdbx_seq_one_letter_code
_entity_poly.pdbx_strand_id
1 'polypeptide(L)'
;LGDDALFFLAESYFLNEDYDLALIEFEKLVSRMGFSPYIEKSRWRICETLMLLSPNFYHDQDSSIKAITQIQEFLDDFPNSEFSKDADKLINELRTRLAEKNMETGKLYIKLKAYDSAMTSYEIVVNEYYDTKFFNDANMEIIRCLVLLKKSDEAKQFLADLEMNEKSIVT
;
A
#
# COMPACT_ATOMS: atom_id res chain seq x y z
N LEU A 1 32.52 -0.99 14.02
CA LEU A 1 32.42 -0.50 12.64
C LEU A 1 31.94 0.94 12.70
N GLY A 2 32.59 1.84 11.95
CA GLY A 2 32.09 3.22 11.77
C GLY A 2 30.81 3.23 10.93
N ASP A 3 30.14 4.37 10.90
CA ASP A 3 28.92 4.56 10.12
C ASP A 3 29.13 4.33 8.61
N ASP A 4 30.26 4.80 8.06
CA ASP A 4 30.67 4.53 6.69
C ASP A 4 30.70 3.02 6.39
N ALA A 5 31.38 2.25 7.26
CA ALA A 5 31.53 0.82 7.05
C ALA A 5 30.19 0.07 7.16
N LEU A 6 29.30 0.49 8.07
CA LEU A 6 27.96 -0.08 8.17
C LEU A 6 27.11 0.26 6.95
N PHE A 7 27.16 1.53 6.50
CA PHE A 7 26.41 1.97 5.32
C PHE A 7 26.81 1.19 4.07
N PHE A 8 28.12 1.12 3.78
CA PHE A 8 28.61 0.42 2.59
C PHE A 8 28.43 -1.10 2.68
N LEU A 9 28.45 -1.68 3.88
CA LEU A 9 28.08 -3.09 4.06
C LEU A 9 26.61 -3.32 3.69
N ALA A 10 25.70 -2.50 4.20
CA ALA A 10 24.27 -2.58 3.88
C ALA A 10 24.01 -2.36 2.39
N GLU A 11 24.65 -1.35 1.77
CA GLU A 11 24.59 -1.12 0.31
C GLU A 11 25.09 -2.33 -0.50
N SER A 12 26.16 -3.00 -0.01
CA SER A 12 26.68 -4.19 -0.67
C SER A 12 25.68 -5.35 -0.65
N TYR A 13 24.99 -5.56 0.46
CA TYR A 13 23.90 -6.54 0.55
C TYR A 13 22.73 -6.15 -0.35
N PHE A 14 22.33 -4.89 -0.36
CA PHE A 14 21.25 -4.39 -1.21
C PHE A 14 21.54 -4.62 -2.70
N LEU A 15 22.75 -4.29 -3.16
CA LEU A 15 23.19 -4.48 -4.55
C LEU A 15 23.35 -5.95 -4.94
N ASN A 16 23.61 -6.84 -3.95
CA ASN A 16 23.64 -8.29 -4.17
C ASN A 16 22.26 -8.95 -4.04
N GLU A 17 21.19 -8.16 -3.86
CA GLU A 17 19.81 -8.63 -3.68
C GLU A 17 19.58 -9.43 -2.39
N ASP A 18 20.52 -9.38 -1.44
CA ASP A 18 20.39 -9.96 -0.10
C ASP A 18 19.58 -9.01 0.81
N TYR A 19 18.32 -8.77 0.45
CA TYR A 19 17.48 -7.72 1.03
C TYR A 19 17.25 -7.86 2.54
N ASP A 20 17.10 -9.07 3.06
CA ASP A 20 16.97 -9.31 4.50
C ASP A 20 18.19 -8.84 5.28
N LEU A 21 19.40 -9.12 4.77
CA LEU A 21 20.65 -8.68 5.38
C LEU A 21 20.85 -7.17 5.22
N ALA A 22 20.51 -6.61 4.07
CA ALA A 22 20.54 -5.17 3.83
C ALA A 22 19.67 -4.43 4.84
N LEU A 23 18.41 -4.88 5.03
CA LEU A 23 17.48 -4.31 6.00
C LEU A 23 18.06 -4.27 7.41
N ILE A 24 18.59 -5.40 7.89
CA ILE A 24 19.18 -5.51 9.22
C ILE A 24 20.33 -4.51 9.43
N GLU A 25 21.23 -4.38 8.45
CA GLU A 25 22.38 -3.48 8.59
C GLU A 25 22.01 -2.00 8.45
N PHE A 26 21.03 -1.64 7.59
CA PHE A 26 20.49 -0.28 7.53
C PHE A 26 19.76 0.09 8.84
N GLU A 27 18.90 -0.76 9.37
CA GLU A 27 18.22 -0.55 10.66
C GLU A 27 19.21 -0.41 11.81
N LYS A 28 20.28 -1.19 11.82
CA LYS A 28 21.35 -1.11 12.80
C LYS A 28 22.10 0.23 12.72
N LEU A 29 22.34 0.77 11.52
CA LEU A 29 22.94 2.08 11.35
C LEU A 29 21.98 3.16 11.91
N VAL A 30 20.73 3.14 11.50
CA VAL A 30 19.71 4.12 11.93
C VAL A 30 19.55 4.12 13.46
N SER A 31 19.47 2.94 14.07
CA SER A 31 19.25 2.81 15.52
C SER A 31 20.46 3.20 16.38
N ARG A 32 21.68 2.96 15.89
CA ARG A 32 22.91 3.16 16.68
C ARG A 32 23.62 4.47 16.41
N MET A 33 23.42 5.04 15.24
CA MET A 33 24.21 6.17 14.73
C MET A 33 23.32 7.32 14.23
N GLY A 34 22.38 7.76 15.07
CA GLY A 34 21.36 8.75 14.72
C GLY A 34 21.86 10.12 14.23
N PHE A 35 23.17 10.41 14.36
CA PHE A 35 23.81 11.62 13.83
C PHE A 35 24.68 11.37 12.59
N SER A 36 24.65 10.16 12.04
CA SER A 36 25.38 9.84 10.82
C SER A 36 24.89 10.62 9.61
N PRO A 37 25.75 11.11 8.73
CA PRO A 37 25.35 11.72 7.47
C PRO A 37 24.59 10.76 6.52
N TYR A 38 24.61 9.46 6.82
CA TYR A 38 23.92 8.43 6.04
C TYR A 38 22.52 8.12 6.53
N ILE A 39 21.98 8.81 7.58
CA ILE A 39 20.67 8.50 8.17
C ILE A 39 19.55 8.58 7.13
N GLU A 40 19.43 9.71 6.44
CA GLU A 40 18.39 9.91 5.44
C GLU A 40 18.44 8.83 4.34
N LYS A 41 19.64 8.61 3.80
CA LYS A 41 19.81 7.62 2.73
C LYS A 41 19.56 6.19 3.23
N SER A 42 19.95 5.87 4.46
CA SER A 42 19.68 4.55 5.06
C SER A 42 18.17 4.34 5.30
N ARG A 43 17.47 5.37 5.79
CA ARG A 43 16.01 5.34 5.95
C ARG A 43 15.30 5.14 4.60
N TRP A 44 15.76 5.84 3.57
CA TRP A 44 15.26 5.62 2.21
C TRP A 44 15.50 4.18 1.72
N ARG A 45 16.73 3.65 1.90
CA ARG A 45 17.05 2.26 1.56
C ARG A 45 16.21 1.23 2.31
N ILE A 46 15.86 1.49 3.56
CA ILE A 46 14.91 0.66 4.33
C ILE A 46 13.56 0.63 3.61
N CYS A 47 13.04 1.78 3.17
CA CYS A 47 11.77 1.85 2.44
C CYS A 47 11.82 1.03 1.14
N GLU A 48 12.86 1.20 0.32
CA GLU A 48 13.05 0.44 -0.91
C GLU A 48 13.17 -1.07 -0.64
N THR A 49 13.92 -1.43 0.38
CA THR A 49 14.13 -2.85 0.76
C THR A 49 12.83 -3.50 1.21
N LEU A 50 12.03 -2.82 2.04
CA LEU A 50 10.72 -3.31 2.46
C LEU A 50 9.74 -3.46 1.29
N MET A 51 9.80 -2.55 0.32
CA MET A 51 9.01 -2.66 -0.90
C MET A 51 9.40 -3.90 -1.72
N LEU A 52 10.70 -4.19 -1.83
CA LEU A 52 11.21 -5.37 -2.55
C LEU A 52 10.90 -6.68 -1.81
N LEU A 53 10.91 -6.66 -0.48
CA LEU A 53 10.51 -7.79 0.37
C LEU A 53 8.99 -7.96 0.46
N SER A 54 8.21 -6.95 0.04
CA SER A 54 6.75 -7.02 0.08
C SER A 54 6.23 -8.03 -0.93
N PRO A 55 5.47 -9.05 -0.49
CA PRO A 55 5.02 -10.12 -1.37
C PRO A 55 3.96 -9.63 -2.36
N ASN A 56 3.76 -10.39 -3.44
CA ASN A 56 2.64 -10.20 -4.34
C ASN A 56 1.30 -10.36 -3.59
N PHE A 57 0.22 -9.81 -4.14
CA PHE A 57 -1.11 -9.74 -3.50
C PHE A 57 -1.70 -11.09 -3.05
N TYR A 58 -1.19 -12.23 -3.51
CA TYR A 58 -1.63 -13.57 -3.08
C TYR A 58 -1.20 -13.96 -1.66
N HIS A 59 -0.19 -13.31 -1.09
CA HIS A 59 0.38 -13.63 0.22
C HIS A 59 -0.16 -12.70 1.31
N ASP A 60 0.28 -12.94 2.53
CA ASP A 60 0.00 -12.08 3.66
C ASP A 60 0.57 -10.66 3.42
N GLN A 61 -0.24 -9.65 3.69
CA GLN A 61 0.08 -8.25 3.37
C GLN A 61 0.57 -7.43 4.58
N ASP A 62 0.82 -8.07 5.71
CA ASP A 62 1.36 -7.37 6.89
C ASP A 62 2.68 -6.66 6.57
N SER A 63 3.52 -7.28 5.72
CA SER A 63 4.76 -6.66 5.23
C SER A 63 4.51 -5.41 4.38
N SER A 64 3.47 -5.41 3.54
CA SER A 64 3.09 -4.26 2.72
C SER A 64 2.59 -3.10 3.57
N ILE A 65 1.82 -3.38 4.62
CA ILE A 65 1.33 -2.38 5.58
C ILE A 65 2.50 -1.77 6.36
N LYS A 66 3.43 -2.60 6.84
CA LYS A 66 4.66 -2.13 7.50
C LYS A 66 5.50 -1.24 6.57
N ALA A 67 5.64 -1.63 5.30
CA ALA A 67 6.37 -0.83 4.32
C ALA A 67 5.72 0.56 4.15
N ILE A 68 4.39 0.64 3.99
CA ILE A 68 3.68 1.93 3.91
C ILE A 68 3.95 2.78 5.13
N THR A 69 3.86 2.22 6.33
CA THR A 69 4.12 2.95 7.59
C THR A 69 5.54 3.51 7.61
N GLN A 70 6.55 2.71 7.26
CA GLN A 70 7.94 3.15 7.23
C GLN A 70 8.21 4.24 6.18
N ILE A 71 7.52 4.18 5.02
CA ILE A 71 7.64 5.21 4.00
C ILE A 71 6.98 6.52 4.47
N GLN A 72 5.84 6.45 5.15
CA GLN A 72 5.19 7.63 5.73
C GLN A 72 6.05 8.29 6.81
N GLU A 73 6.62 7.50 7.72
CA GLU A 73 7.58 8.00 8.72
C GLU A 73 8.80 8.65 8.06
N PHE A 74 9.29 8.10 6.94
CA PHE A 74 10.39 8.71 6.18
C PHE A 74 9.99 10.09 5.62
N LEU A 75 8.79 10.21 5.04
CA LEU A 75 8.29 11.49 4.52
C LEU A 75 8.08 12.54 5.61
N ASP A 76 7.61 12.12 6.79
CA ASP A 76 7.41 13.00 7.94
C ASP A 76 8.75 13.50 8.50
N ASP A 77 9.76 12.64 8.61
CA ASP A 77 11.08 12.97 9.12
C ASP A 77 11.93 13.78 8.12
N PHE A 78 11.73 13.55 6.82
CA PHE A 78 12.49 14.17 5.73
C PHE A 78 11.59 14.81 4.65
N PRO A 79 10.78 15.82 5.00
CA PRO A 79 9.78 16.40 4.07
C PRO A 79 10.39 17.06 2.83
N ASN A 80 11.66 17.45 2.88
CA ASN A 80 12.40 18.08 1.79
C ASN A 80 13.41 17.12 1.13
N SER A 81 13.29 15.83 1.35
CA SER A 81 14.17 14.83 0.77
C SER A 81 14.06 14.80 -0.76
N GLU A 82 15.17 14.56 -1.45
CA GLU A 82 15.19 14.28 -2.88
C GLU A 82 14.39 13.00 -3.24
N PHE A 83 14.23 12.08 -2.28
CA PHE A 83 13.50 10.81 -2.42
C PHE A 83 11.98 10.93 -2.20
N SER A 84 11.45 12.10 -1.80
CA SER A 84 10.02 12.25 -1.44
C SER A 84 9.07 11.82 -2.57
N LYS A 85 9.39 12.20 -3.83
CA LYS A 85 8.56 11.80 -4.99
C LYS A 85 8.58 10.29 -5.26
N ASP A 86 9.69 9.64 -4.98
CA ASP A 86 9.80 8.19 -5.18
C ASP A 86 9.13 7.46 -4.01
N ALA A 87 9.19 8.01 -2.79
CA ALA A 87 8.44 7.54 -1.63
C ALA A 87 6.92 7.55 -1.90
N ASP A 88 6.38 8.65 -2.43
CA ASP A 88 4.96 8.73 -2.82
C ASP A 88 4.58 7.65 -3.85
N LYS A 89 5.45 7.39 -4.84
CA LYS A 89 5.21 6.31 -5.82
C LYS A 89 5.17 4.94 -5.17
N LEU A 90 6.08 4.65 -4.23
CA LEU A 90 6.11 3.38 -3.51
C LEU A 90 4.83 3.17 -2.69
N ILE A 91 4.35 4.22 -1.98
CA ILE A 91 3.07 4.16 -1.26
C ILE A 91 1.93 3.83 -2.22
N ASN A 92 1.83 4.54 -3.34
CA ASN A 92 0.77 4.33 -4.32
C ASN A 92 0.81 2.91 -4.92
N GLU A 93 2.00 2.37 -5.16
CA GLU A 93 2.16 1.00 -5.64
C GLU A 93 1.71 -0.03 -4.59
N LEU A 94 2.13 0.12 -3.33
CA LEU A 94 1.73 -0.77 -2.24
C LEU A 94 0.22 -0.70 -1.99
N ARG A 95 -0.38 0.50 -1.97
CA ARG A 95 -1.84 0.68 -1.84
C ARG A 95 -2.60 0.03 -2.99
N THR A 96 -2.07 0.14 -4.22
CA THR A 96 -2.65 -0.52 -5.40
C THR A 96 -2.60 -2.05 -5.27
N ARG A 97 -1.52 -2.63 -4.76
CA ARG A 97 -1.41 -4.08 -4.49
C ARG A 97 -2.42 -4.54 -3.43
N LEU A 98 -2.60 -3.75 -2.36
CA LEU A 98 -3.59 -4.05 -1.30
C LEU A 98 -5.03 -3.96 -1.83
N ALA A 99 -5.34 -2.97 -2.66
CA ALA A 99 -6.62 -2.88 -3.35
C ALA A 99 -6.86 -4.09 -4.26
N GLU A 100 -5.87 -4.49 -5.05
CA GLU A 100 -5.95 -5.65 -5.94
C GLU A 100 -6.26 -6.93 -5.17
N LYS A 101 -5.61 -7.15 -4.01
CA LYS A 101 -5.91 -8.29 -3.13
C LYS A 101 -7.39 -8.32 -2.73
N ASN A 102 -7.93 -7.19 -2.30
CA ASN A 102 -9.32 -7.10 -1.88
C ASN A 102 -10.29 -7.30 -3.05
N MET A 103 -9.96 -6.78 -4.24
CA MET A 103 -10.73 -7.04 -5.47
C MET A 103 -10.77 -8.53 -5.82
N GLU A 104 -9.62 -9.22 -5.79
CA GLU A 104 -9.55 -10.66 -6.07
C GLU A 104 -10.28 -11.49 -4.99
N THR A 105 -10.19 -11.08 -3.73
CA THR A 105 -10.94 -11.69 -2.62
C THR A 105 -12.44 -11.54 -2.84
N GLY A 106 -12.92 -10.37 -3.22
CA GLY A 106 -14.32 -10.14 -3.57
C GLY A 106 -14.79 -11.03 -4.73
N LYS A 107 -13.99 -11.11 -5.81
CA LYS A 107 -14.28 -12.01 -6.94
C LYS A 107 -14.36 -13.48 -6.53
N LEU A 108 -13.51 -13.93 -5.60
CA LEU A 108 -13.59 -15.27 -5.06
C LEU A 108 -14.90 -15.50 -4.30
N TYR A 109 -15.31 -14.56 -3.45
CA TYR A 109 -16.59 -14.65 -2.73
C TYR A 109 -17.80 -14.61 -3.68
N ILE A 110 -17.76 -13.88 -4.79
CA ILE A 110 -18.80 -13.93 -5.84
C ILE A 110 -18.93 -15.36 -6.40
N LYS A 111 -17.80 -16.04 -6.72
CA LYS A 111 -17.81 -17.43 -7.21
C LYS A 111 -18.40 -18.39 -6.17
N LEU A 112 -18.17 -18.13 -4.89
CA LEU A 112 -18.73 -18.92 -3.78
C LEU A 112 -20.18 -18.54 -3.44
N LYS A 113 -20.78 -17.57 -4.14
CA LYS A 113 -22.11 -16.99 -3.88
C LYS A 113 -22.26 -16.36 -2.49
N ALA A 114 -21.16 -16.00 -1.84
CA ALA A 114 -21.09 -15.31 -0.57
C ALA A 114 -21.10 -13.78 -0.82
N TYR A 115 -22.23 -13.26 -1.29
CA TYR A 115 -22.31 -11.89 -1.82
C TYR A 115 -22.09 -10.81 -0.77
N ASP A 116 -22.51 -11.03 0.49
CA ASP A 116 -22.24 -10.10 1.59
C ASP A 116 -20.73 -10.00 1.88
N SER A 117 -20.02 -11.14 1.91
CA SER A 117 -18.56 -11.15 2.09
C SER A 117 -17.82 -10.52 0.90
N ALA A 118 -18.34 -10.71 -0.32
CA ALA A 118 -17.80 -10.05 -1.50
C ALA A 118 -17.95 -8.53 -1.39
N MET A 119 -19.12 -8.05 -0.98
CA MET A 119 -19.41 -6.63 -0.79
C MET A 119 -18.46 -6.01 0.24
N THR A 120 -18.27 -6.65 1.40
CA THR A 120 -17.31 -6.19 2.41
C THR A 120 -15.89 -6.05 1.84
N SER A 121 -15.44 -6.99 1.00
CA SER A 121 -14.11 -6.90 0.38
C SER A 121 -14.00 -5.70 -0.58
N TYR A 122 -15.03 -5.39 -1.34
CA TYR A 122 -15.06 -4.22 -2.21
C TYR A 122 -15.21 -2.90 -1.43
N GLU A 123 -15.97 -2.89 -0.33
CA GLU A 123 -16.09 -1.75 0.58
C GLU A 123 -14.74 -1.35 1.17
N ILE A 124 -13.86 -2.30 1.48
CA ILE A 124 -12.48 -2.02 1.90
C ILE A 124 -11.75 -1.23 0.81
N VAL A 125 -11.91 -1.59 -0.46
CA VAL A 125 -11.26 -0.86 -1.57
C VAL A 125 -11.78 0.57 -1.66
N VAL A 126 -13.10 0.76 -1.55
CA VAL A 126 -13.72 2.08 -1.63
C VAL A 126 -13.33 2.97 -0.46
N ASN A 127 -13.23 2.42 0.75
CA ASN A 127 -12.96 3.19 1.96
C ASN A 127 -11.47 3.44 2.21
N GLU A 128 -10.63 2.41 2.01
CA GLU A 128 -9.22 2.46 2.37
C GLU A 128 -8.30 2.81 1.17
N TYR A 129 -8.72 2.45 -0.06
CA TYR A 129 -7.89 2.55 -1.26
C TYR A 129 -8.58 3.35 -2.38
N TYR A 130 -9.32 4.40 -2.01
CA TYR A 130 -10.10 5.25 -2.91
C TYR A 130 -9.26 5.99 -3.97
N ASP A 131 -7.96 6.16 -3.71
CA ASP A 131 -6.98 6.81 -4.58
C ASP A 131 -6.36 5.86 -5.62
N THR A 132 -6.77 4.58 -5.63
CA THR A 132 -6.27 3.59 -6.58
C THR A 132 -7.16 3.45 -7.81
N LYS A 133 -6.59 2.87 -8.87
CA LYS A 133 -7.32 2.57 -10.11
C LYS A 133 -8.54 1.64 -9.90
N PHE A 134 -8.63 0.94 -8.77
CA PHE A 134 -9.68 -0.02 -8.48
C PHE A 134 -10.95 0.60 -7.85
N PHE A 135 -10.92 1.88 -7.49
CA PHE A 135 -12.02 2.54 -6.81
C PHE A 135 -13.36 2.44 -7.58
N ASN A 136 -13.36 2.79 -8.86
CA ASN A 136 -14.57 2.75 -9.68
C ASN A 136 -15.07 1.31 -9.89
N ASP A 137 -14.15 0.38 -10.15
CA ASP A 137 -14.50 -1.03 -10.32
C ASP A 137 -15.10 -1.62 -9.05
N ALA A 138 -14.56 -1.27 -7.87
CA ALA A 138 -15.09 -1.71 -6.58
C ALA A 138 -16.52 -1.20 -6.34
N ASN A 139 -16.79 0.07 -6.62
CA ASN A 139 -18.14 0.63 -6.53
C ASN A 139 -19.14 -0.13 -7.44
N MET A 140 -18.75 -0.44 -8.67
CA MET A 140 -19.59 -1.20 -9.59
C MET A 140 -19.85 -2.63 -9.09
N GLU A 141 -18.85 -3.28 -8.50
CA GLU A 141 -19.02 -4.62 -7.93
C GLU A 141 -19.87 -4.62 -6.65
N ILE A 142 -19.87 -3.54 -5.84
CA ILE A 142 -20.80 -3.36 -4.72
C ILE A 142 -22.25 -3.32 -5.23
N ILE A 143 -22.53 -2.51 -6.25
CA ILE A 143 -23.87 -2.45 -6.88
C ILE A 143 -24.29 -3.84 -7.37
N ARG A 144 -23.37 -4.56 -8.01
CA ARG A 144 -23.61 -5.93 -8.47
C ARG A 144 -23.94 -6.88 -7.31
N CYS A 145 -23.24 -6.80 -6.19
CA CYS A 145 -23.52 -7.60 -4.99
C CYS A 145 -24.93 -7.29 -4.45
N LEU A 146 -25.32 -6.02 -4.34
CA LEU A 146 -26.65 -5.62 -3.90
C LEU A 146 -27.76 -6.17 -4.80
N VAL A 147 -27.57 -6.17 -6.12
CA VAL A 147 -28.52 -6.77 -7.08
C VAL A 147 -28.60 -8.29 -6.88
N LEU A 148 -27.48 -8.99 -6.69
CA LEU A 148 -27.45 -10.42 -6.45
C LEU A 148 -28.10 -10.81 -5.12
N LEU A 149 -28.02 -9.95 -4.11
CA LEU A 149 -28.72 -10.06 -2.83
C LEU A 149 -30.21 -9.71 -2.91
N LYS A 150 -30.72 -9.32 -4.09
CA LYS A 150 -32.11 -8.84 -4.32
C LYS A 150 -32.45 -7.54 -3.55
N LYS A 151 -31.46 -6.73 -3.23
CA LYS A 151 -31.56 -5.43 -2.57
C LYS A 151 -31.58 -4.29 -3.60
N SER A 152 -32.50 -4.34 -4.55
CA SER A 152 -32.53 -3.43 -5.70
C SER A 152 -32.71 -1.96 -5.32
N ASP A 153 -33.39 -1.66 -4.23
CA ASP A 153 -33.61 -0.27 -3.79
C ASP A 153 -32.34 0.30 -3.14
N GLU A 154 -31.59 -0.53 -2.37
CA GLU A 154 -30.28 -0.15 -1.87
C GLU A 154 -29.29 0.07 -3.02
N ALA A 155 -29.31 -0.76 -4.06
CA ALA A 155 -28.46 -0.60 -5.24
C ALA A 155 -28.73 0.73 -5.99
N LYS A 156 -30.01 1.12 -6.15
CA LYS A 156 -30.39 2.39 -6.76
C LYS A 156 -29.94 3.60 -5.93
N GLN A 157 -30.11 3.50 -4.61
CA GLN A 157 -29.68 4.57 -3.71
C GLN A 157 -28.17 4.75 -3.77
N PHE A 158 -27.41 3.66 -3.68
CA PHE A 158 -25.96 3.69 -3.76
C PHE A 158 -25.46 4.32 -5.07
N LEU A 159 -26.08 3.96 -6.21
CA LEU A 159 -25.76 4.56 -7.50
C LEU A 159 -26.04 6.07 -7.52
N ALA A 160 -27.19 6.49 -6.99
CA ALA A 160 -27.56 7.91 -6.92
C ALA A 160 -26.56 8.70 -6.05
N ASP A 161 -26.11 8.14 -4.93
CA ASP A 161 -25.13 8.76 -4.05
C ASP A 161 -23.76 8.90 -4.74
N LEU A 162 -23.34 7.91 -5.54
CA LEU A 162 -22.12 8.00 -6.35
C LEU A 162 -22.18 9.13 -7.38
N GLU A 163 -23.30 9.24 -8.13
CA GLU A 163 -23.49 10.30 -9.13
C GLU A 163 -23.52 11.70 -8.50
N MET A 164 -24.05 11.84 -7.29
CA MET A 164 -24.05 13.11 -6.55
C MET A 164 -22.65 13.51 -6.12
N ASN A 165 -21.86 12.56 -5.63
CA ASN A 165 -20.47 12.79 -5.19
C ASN A 165 -19.58 13.18 -6.38
N GLU A 166 -19.71 12.53 -7.54
CA GLU A 166 -18.96 12.92 -8.75
C GLU A 166 -19.27 14.35 -9.20
N LYS A 167 -20.53 14.78 -9.14
CA LYS A 167 -20.94 16.15 -9.51
C LYS A 167 -20.40 17.21 -8.54
N SER A 168 -20.24 16.87 -7.27
CA SER A 168 -19.72 17.79 -6.26
C SER A 168 -18.21 18.03 -6.35
N ILE A 169 -17.45 17.13 -7.00
CA ILE A 169 -16.00 17.26 -7.20
C ILE A 169 -15.66 18.10 -8.44
N VAL A 170 -16.59 18.24 -9.39
CA VAL A 170 -16.40 18.95 -10.67
C VAL A 170 -16.81 20.43 -10.59
N THR A 171 -17.40 20.87 -9.48
CA THR A 171 -17.75 22.28 -9.20
C THR A 171 -16.77 22.95 -8.26
#